data_9c72aa206e03a5c113f9e168c69e51fd
#
_entry.id   9c72aa206e03a5c113f9e168c69e51fd
#
_cell.length_a   1.000
_cell.length_b   1.000
_cell.length_c   1.000
_cell.angle_alpha   90.00
_cell.angle_beta   90.00
_cell.angle_gamma   90.00
#
_symmetry.space_group_name_H-M   'P 1'
#
loop_
_entity.id
_entity.type
_entity.pdbx_description
1 polymer ?
#
loop_
_entity_poly.entity_id
_entity_poly.type
_entity_poly.pdbx_seq_one_letter_code
_entity_poly.pdbx_strand_id
1 'polypeptide(L)'
;FTGYMTPAEFVEGKCLQGDTSDNIPGIYKLGETTAQQLLARWKTIERFFAEVDAGTYKPATRASATAKTKHPEELLASDEGRALFRRNVQLMDMRHCRKPEQGEMVIQAAPGNRAAFLELCGRLSFASMLREQGMFLRHFPNCK
;
A
#
# COMPACT_ATOMS: atom_id res chain seq x y z
N PHE A 1 -11.01 -5.31 -8.79
CA PHE A 1 -9.60 -5.73 -8.93
C PHE A 1 -9.13 -5.29 -10.31
N THR A 2 -8.40 -4.21 -10.34
CA THR A 2 -7.96 -3.48 -11.49
C THR A 2 -6.75 -4.16 -12.15
N GLY A 3 -6.96 -5.15 -13.02
CA GLY A 3 -5.90 -5.67 -13.88
C GLY A 3 -4.84 -6.58 -13.23
N TYR A 4 -4.87 -6.78 -11.91
CA TYR A 4 -4.03 -7.76 -11.21
C TYR A 4 -4.79 -9.08 -11.01
N MET A 5 -4.09 -10.21 -11.15
CA MET A 5 -4.72 -11.52 -11.05
C MET A 5 -4.94 -11.98 -9.61
N THR A 6 -4.10 -11.50 -8.69
CA THR A 6 -4.16 -11.89 -7.27
C THR A 6 -3.99 -10.69 -6.34
N PRO A 7 -4.47 -10.76 -5.08
CA PRO A 7 -4.20 -9.74 -4.07
C PRO A 7 -2.70 -9.49 -3.82
N ALA A 8 -1.88 -10.53 -3.91
CA ALA A 8 -0.43 -10.41 -3.74
C ALA A 8 0.20 -9.58 -4.87
N GLU A 9 -0.17 -9.84 -6.13
CA GLU A 9 0.28 -9.05 -7.28
C GLU A 9 -0.18 -7.59 -7.15
N PHE A 10 -1.39 -7.33 -6.63
CA PHE A 10 -1.87 -5.97 -6.37
C PHE A 10 -0.98 -5.24 -5.36
N VAL A 11 -0.63 -5.88 -4.25
CA VAL A 11 0.24 -5.28 -3.22
C VAL A 11 1.62 -4.99 -3.80
N GLU A 12 2.25 -5.94 -4.50
CA GLU A 12 3.55 -5.71 -5.14
C GLU A 12 3.47 -4.59 -6.19
N GLY A 13 2.40 -4.55 -6.97
CA GLY A 13 2.14 -3.48 -7.94
C GLY A 13 2.07 -2.10 -7.28
N LYS A 14 1.38 -2.00 -6.15
CA LYS A 14 1.33 -0.76 -5.35
C LYS A 14 2.71 -0.39 -4.80
N CYS A 15 3.48 -1.36 -4.32
CA CYS A 15 4.85 -1.11 -3.85
C CYS A 15 5.78 -0.59 -4.96
N LEU A 16 5.58 -1.02 -6.20
CA LEU A 16 6.31 -0.51 -7.37
C LEU A 16 5.91 0.94 -7.72
N GLN A 17 4.61 1.23 -7.69
CA GLN A 17 4.06 2.55 -8.04
C GLN A 17 4.31 3.59 -6.95
N GLY A 18 4.39 3.16 -5.69
CA GLY A 18 4.36 4.04 -4.54
C GLY A 18 2.96 4.59 -4.25
N ASP A 19 2.89 5.51 -3.30
CA ASP A 19 1.68 6.23 -2.94
C ASP A 19 2.01 7.71 -2.66
N THR A 20 1.59 8.58 -3.55
CA THR A 20 1.87 10.02 -3.44
C THR A 20 1.09 10.68 -2.31
N SER A 21 -0.06 10.13 -1.92
CA SER A 21 -0.85 10.65 -0.80
C SER A 21 -0.14 10.46 0.54
N ASP A 22 0.64 9.39 0.67
CA ASP A 22 1.42 9.05 1.85
C ASP A 22 2.91 9.43 1.71
N ASN A 23 3.26 10.17 0.65
CA ASN A 23 4.63 10.56 0.34
C ASN A 23 5.58 9.35 0.19
N ILE A 24 5.08 8.24 -0.35
CA ILE A 24 5.85 7.03 -0.64
C ILE A 24 6.22 7.05 -2.13
N PRO A 25 7.47 7.34 -2.50
CA PRO A 25 7.87 7.35 -3.90
C PRO A 25 7.90 5.94 -4.49
N GLY A 26 7.44 5.81 -5.74
CA GLY A 26 7.57 4.59 -6.54
C GLY A 26 8.79 4.60 -7.44
N ILE A 27 8.96 3.52 -8.20
CA ILE A 27 10.00 3.44 -9.24
C ILE A 27 9.67 4.42 -10.36
N TYR A 28 10.63 5.23 -10.75
CA TYR A 28 10.43 6.27 -11.74
C TYR A 28 9.88 5.72 -13.07
N LYS A 29 8.81 6.33 -13.56
CA LYS A 29 8.07 5.92 -14.77
C LYS A 29 7.45 4.51 -14.72
N LEU A 30 7.37 3.88 -13.57
CA LEU A 30 6.70 2.60 -13.38
C LEU A 30 5.28 2.85 -12.85
N GLY A 31 4.37 3.18 -13.76
CA GLY A 31 2.95 3.33 -13.47
C GLY A 31 2.19 2.00 -13.44
N GLU A 32 0.89 2.07 -13.20
CA GLU A 32 0.01 0.91 -13.01
C GLU A 32 0.11 -0.11 -14.15
N THR A 33 -0.03 0.34 -15.39
CA THR A 33 0.03 -0.55 -16.57
C THR A 33 1.38 -1.29 -16.67
N THR A 34 2.48 -0.59 -16.39
CA THR A 34 3.83 -1.20 -16.43
C THR A 34 4.01 -2.19 -15.28
N ALA A 35 3.51 -1.88 -14.08
CA ALA A 35 3.52 -2.78 -12.94
C ALA A 35 2.73 -4.06 -13.23
N GLN A 36 1.53 -3.94 -13.82
CA GLN A 36 0.71 -5.08 -14.21
C GLN A 36 1.41 -5.97 -15.24
N GLN A 37 2.00 -5.37 -16.28
CA GLN A 37 2.75 -6.12 -17.31
C GLN A 37 3.94 -6.86 -16.73
N LEU A 38 4.67 -6.22 -15.82
CA LEU A 38 5.82 -6.78 -15.15
C LEU A 38 5.41 -7.99 -14.29
N LEU A 39 4.36 -7.84 -13.48
CA LEU A 39 3.83 -8.92 -12.63
C LEU A 39 3.16 -10.03 -13.46
N ALA A 40 2.50 -9.70 -14.55
CA ALA A 40 1.97 -10.73 -15.47
C ALA A 40 3.08 -11.61 -16.04
N ARG A 41 4.25 -11.02 -16.34
CA ARG A 41 5.43 -11.72 -16.86
C ARG A 41 6.16 -12.53 -15.79
N TRP A 42 6.45 -11.92 -14.64
CA TRP A 42 7.36 -12.47 -13.64
C TRP A 42 6.64 -13.13 -12.45
N LYS A 43 5.36 -12.85 -12.25
CA LYS A 43 4.50 -13.28 -11.14
C LYS A 43 4.84 -12.62 -9.80
N THR A 44 6.12 -12.49 -9.49
CA THR A 44 6.62 -11.78 -8.29
C THR A 44 7.86 -10.96 -8.65
N ILE A 45 8.10 -9.90 -7.91
CA ILE A 45 9.28 -9.06 -8.11
C ILE A 45 10.56 -9.76 -7.64
N GLU A 46 10.48 -10.61 -6.63
CA GLU A 46 11.65 -11.41 -6.21
C GLU A 46 12.08 -12.39 -7.31
N ARG A 47 11.15 -12.96 -8.07
CA ARG A 47 11.52 -13.78 -9.23
C ARG A 47 12.21 -12.96 -10.32
N PHE A 48 11.73 -11.74 -10.58
CA PHE A 48 12.41 -10.82 -11.49
C PHE A 48 13.85 -10.54 -11.02
N PHE A 49 14.05 -10.26 -9.73
CA PHE A 49 15.40 -10.05 -9.19
C PHE A 49 16.30 -11.29 -9.34
N ALA A 50 15.76 -12.48 -9.10
CA ALA A 50 16.51 -13.72 -9.28
C ALA A 50 16.99 -13.92 -10.73
N GLU A 51 16.16 -13.59 -11.72
CA GLU A 51 16.55 -13.66 -13.14
C GLU A 51 17.61 -12.60 -13.52
N VAL A 52 17.52 -11.41 -12.90
CA VAL A 52 18.56 -10.38 -13.07
C VAL A 52 19.89 -10.86 -12.49
N ASP A 53 19.87 -11.45 -11.28
CA ASP A 53 21.08 -11.95 -10.61
C ASP A 53 21.70 -13.15 -11.32
N ALA A 54 20.87 -14.00 -11.95
CA ALA A 54 21.33 -15.10 -12.80
C ALA A 54 21.89 -14.65 -14.16
N GLY A 55 21.78 -13.36 -14.52
CA GLY A 55 22.20 -12.84 -15.81
C GLY A 55 21.33 -13.29 -16.99
N THR A 56 20.18 -13.91 -16.72
CA THR A 56 19.22 -14.39 -17.74
C THR A 56 18.20 -13.33 -18.14
N TYR A 57 18.09 -12.26 -17.37
CA TYR A 57 17.21 -11.14 -17.67
C TYR A 57 17.60 -10.43 -18.96
N LYS A 58 16.63 -10.33 -19.87
CA LYS A 58 16.72 -9.51 -21.07
C LYS A 58 15.72 -8.36 -20.95
N PRO A 59 16.19 -7.10 -20.94
CA PRO A 59 15.28 -5.96 -20.90
C PRO A 59 14.32 -5.99 -22.09
N ALA A 60 13.09 -5.54 -21.87
CA ALA A 60 12.14 -5.37 -22.95
C ALA A 60 12.72 -4.38 -23.98
N THR A 61 12.76 -4.78 -25.23
CA THR A 61 13.31 -3.97 -26.33
C THR A 61 12.45 -2.72 -26.49
N ARG A 62 13.02 -1.55 -26.28
CA ARG A 62 12.35 -0.29 -26.60
C ARG A 62 12.24 -0.13 -28.12
N ALA A 63 11.05 0.22 -28.59
CA ALA A 63 10.79 0.57 -29.98
C ALA A 63 11.55 1.85 -30.47
N SER A 64 12.20 2.60 -29.56
CA SER A 64 12.98 3.80 -29.89
C SER A 64 14.32 3.79 -29.19
N ALA A 65 15.39 3.61 -29.98
CA ALA A 65 16.77 3.65 -29.54
C ALA A 65 17.28 5.06 -29.12
N THR A 66 16.44 6.10 -29.21
CA THR A 66 16.82 7.50 -28.95
C THR A 66 16.53 8.00 -27.55
N ALA A 67 15.96 7.18 -26.67
CA ALA A 67 15.61 7.63 -25.34
C ALA A 67 16.80 7.57 -24.38
N LYS A 68 17.29 8.72 -23.96
CA LYS A 68 18.36 8.91 -22.94
C LYS A 68 18.01 8.40 -21.53
N THR A 69 16.77 7.94 -21.29
CA THR A 69 16.32 7.49 -19.97
C THR A 69 16.26 5.97 -19.91
N LYS A 70 16.81 5.39 -18.84
CA LYS A 70 16.73 3.94 -18.55
C LYS A 70 15.28 3.43 -18.57
N HIS A 71 15.09 2.19 -18.97
CA HIS A 71 13.79 1.53 -18.90
C HIS A 71 13.37 1.35 -17.43
N PRO A 72 12.08 1.44 -17.06
CA PRO A 72 11.63 1.24 -15.67
C PRO A 72 12.12 -0.07 -15.05
N GLU A 73 12.18 -1.17 -15.82
CA GLU A 73 12.74 -2.44 -15.37
C GLU A 73 14.24 -2.36 -15.04
N GLU A 74 15.01 -1.59 -15.80
CA GLU A 74 16.44 -1.37 -15.52
C GLU A 74 16.63 -0.53 -14.25
N LEU A 75 15.73 0.44 -14.02
CA LEU A 75 15.73 1.21 -12.78
C LEU A 75 15.38 0.34 -11.59
N LEU A 76 14.38 -0.55 -11.73
CA LEU A 76 14.01 -1.51 -10.71
C LEU A 76 15.11 -2.52 -10.41
N ALA A 77 15.85 -2.96 -11.44
CA ALA A 77 16.96 -3.90 -11.31
C ALA A 77 18.19 -3.30 -10.62
N SER A 78 18.33 -1.97 -10.57
CA SER A 78 19.43 -1.30 -9.89
C SER A 78 19.37 -1.48 -8.37
N ASP A 79 20.49 -1.28 -7.67
CA ASP A 79 20.54 -1.39 -6.20
C ASP A 79 19.57 -0.41 -5.53
N GLU A 80 19.47 0.82 -6.05
CA GLU A 80 18.54 1.83 -5.56
C GLU A 80 17.10 1.43 -5.78
N GLY A 81 16.76 0.87 -6.95
CA GLY A 81 15.43 0.40 -7.29
C GLY A 81 14.99 -0.77 -6.41
N ARG A 82 15.88 -1.72 -6.17
CA ARG A 82 15.66 -2.85 -5.26
C ARG A 82 15.45 -2.39 -3.82
N ALA A 83 16.29 -1.49 -3.34
CA ALA A 83 16.18 -0.93 -2.00
C ALA A 83 14.86 -0.15 -1.84
N LEU A 84 14.48 0.64 -2.84
CA LEU A 84 13.22 1.39 -2.85
C LEU A 84 12.02 0.44 -2.82
N PHE A 85 11.99 -0.58 -3.66
CA PHE A 85 10.91 -1.58 -3.67
C PHE A 85 10.79 -2.29 -2.31
N ARG A 86 11.90 -2.81 -1.76
CA ARG A 86 11.90 -3.50 -0.46
C ARG A 86 11.44 -2.60 0.69
N ARG A 87 11.85 -1.33 0.69
CA ARG A 87 11.34 -0.34 1.65
C ARG A 87 9.82 -0.16 1.51
N ASN A 88 9.32 -0.03 0.27
CA ASN A 88 7.90 0.15 0.04
C ASN A 88 7.09 -1.09 0.46
N VAL A 89 7.61 -2.30 0.28
CA VAL A 89 7.00 -3.53 0.82
C VAL A 89 6.86 -3.45 2.34
N GLN A 90 7.89 -3.00 3.06
CA GLN A 90 7.83 -2.85 4.52
C GLN A 90 6.81 -1.80 4.97
N LEU A 91 6.59 -0.76 4.18
CA LEU A 91 5.67 0.34 4.51
C LEU A 91 4.22 0.04 4.12
N MET A 92 3.99 -0.66 3.02
CA MET A 92 2.68 -0.78 2.39
C MET A 92 2.07 -2.18 2.50
N ASP A 93 2.88 -3.23 2.68
CA ASP A 93 2.37 -4.57 2.88
C ASP A 93 2.06 -4.84 4.36
N MET A 94 0.80 -4.75 4.71
CA MET A 94 0.33 -4.92 6.09
C MET A 94 0.65 -6.31 6.67
N ARG A 95 1.00 -7.31 5.85
CA ARG A 95 1.44 -8.63 6.32
C ARG A 95 2.79 -8.56 7.05
N HIS A 96 3.58 -7.51 6.80
CA HIS A 96 4.85 -7.25 7.48
C HIS A 96 4.69 -6.42 8.77
N CYS A 97 3.47 -5.97 9.10
CA CYS A 97 3.23 -5.27 10.34
C CYS A 97 3.55 -6.19 11.53
N ARG A 98 4.27 -5.65 12.51
CA ARG A 98 4.45 -6.33 13.79
C ARG A 98 3.09 -6.61 14.40
N LYS A 99 2.79 -7.87 14.63
CA LYS A 99 1.60 -8.25 15.42
C LYS A 99 1.99 -8.15 16.89
N PRO A 100 1.18 -7.48 17.73
CA PRO A 100 1.41 -7.54 19.17
C PRO A 100 1.32 -9.01 19.63
N GLU A 101 2.14 -9.39 20.58
CA GLU A 101 2.05 -10.73 21.18
C GLU A 101 0.70 -10.92 21.85
N GLN A 102 0.21 -12.16 21.82
CA GLN A 102 -1.05 -12.51 22.45
C GLN A 102 -0.93 -12.24 23.96
N GLY A 103 -1.67 -11.25 24.46
CA GLY A 103 -1.57 -10.75 25.85
C GLY A 103 -1.09 -9.31 25.98
N GLU A 104 -0.44 -8.74 24.95
CA GLU A 104 -0.07 -7.31 24.92
C GLU A 104 -1.27 -6.39 24.60
N MET A 105 -2.31 -6.93 23.93
CA MET A 105 -3.55 -6.20 23.65
C MET A 105 -4.58 -6.45 24.74
N VAL A 106 -4.71 -5.50 25.64
CA VAL A 106 -5.84 -5.47 26.59
C VAL A 106 -6.94 -4.60 26.00
N ILE A 107 -7.99 -5.23 25.46
CA ILE A 107 -9.18 -4.51 25.05
C ILE A 107 -10.03 -4.30 26.31
N GLN A 108 -9.93 -3.11 26.90
CA GLN A 108 -10.86 -2.70 27.96
C GLN A 108 -12.15 -2.20 27.31
N ALA A 109 -13.22 -2.94 27.48
CA ALA A 109 -14.55 -2.46 27.14
C ALA A 109 -14.93 -1.33 28.10
N ALA A 110 -14.74 -0.09 27.69
CA ALA A 110 -15.25 1.05 28.44
C ALA A 110 -16.76 1.18 28.21
N PRO A 111 -17.57 1.48 29.24
CA PRO A 111 -18.98 1.81 29.05
C PRO A 111 -19.08 3.02 28.12
N GLY A 112 -19.90 2.91 27.10
CA GLY A 112 -20.15 4.02 26.19
C GLY A 112 -20.72 5.22 26.93
N ASN A 113 -20.17 6.41 26.73
CA ASN A 113 -20.65 7.66 27.32
C ASN A 113 -21.11 8.60 26.20
N ARG A 114 -22.43 8.66 26.01
CA ARG A 114 -23.06 9.51 25.00
C ARG A 114 -22.73 11.00 25.19
N ALA A 115 -22.77 11.49 26.38
CA ALA A 115 -22.53 12.91 26.65
C ALA A 115 -21.10 13.30 26.32
N ALA A 116 -20.11 12.50 26.77
CA ALA A 116 -18.71 12.72 26.45
C ALA A 116 -18.41 12.61 24.95
N PHE A 117 -19.09 11.69 24.24
CA PHE A 117 -18.94 11.59 22.78
C PHE A 117 -19.47 12.85 22.08
N LEU A 118 -20.66 13.34 22.45
CA LEU A 118 -21.23 14.55 21.84
C LEU A 118 -20.43 15.81 22.19
N GLU A 119 -19.90 15.90 23.40
CA GLU A 119 -18.97 16.99 23.79
C GLU A 119 -17.71 16.95 22.92
N LEU A 120 -17.10 15.77 22.75
CA LEU A 120 -15.93 15.59 21.89
C LEU A 120 -16.23 15.98 20.44
N CYS A 121 -17.37 15.56 19.90
CA CYS A 121 -17.81 15.95 18.56
C CYS A 121 -17.99 17.45 18.42
N GLY A 122 -18.49 18.12 19.46
CA GLY A 122 -18.60 19.58 19.50
C GLY A 122 -17.22 20.26 19.46
N ARG A 123 -16.30 19.81 20.31
CA ARG A 123 -14.93 20.33 20.38
C ARG A 123 -14.15 20.15 19.07
N LEU A 124 -14.35 19.02 18.38
CA LEU A 124 -13.68 18.69 17.11
C LEU A 124 -14.45 19.21 15.89
N SER A 125 -15.57 19.93 16.08
CA SER A 125 -16.41 20.46 15.00
C SER A 125 -16.96 19.37 14.04
N PHE A 126 -17.27 18.17 14.54
CA PHE A 126 -17.84 17.07 13.76
C PHE A 126 -19.33 17.30 13.52
N ALA A 127 -19.67 18.32 12.73
CA ALA A 127 -21.05 18.79 12.51
C ALA A 127 -21.99 17.69 11.97
N SER A 128 -21.52 16.80 11.10
CA SER A 128 -22.31 15.69 10.57
C SER A 128 -22.69 14.68 11.65
N MET A 129 -21.76 14.33 12.53
CA MET A 129 -22.03 13.39 13.64
C MET A 129 -23.00 13.99 14.66
N LEU A 130 -22.91 15.29 14.95
CA LEU A 130 -23.85 15.98 15.81
C LEU A 130 -25.25 16.03 15.23
N ARG A 131 -25.38 16.31 13.92
CA ARG A 131 -26.67 16.36 13.22
C ARG A 131 -27.34 15.00 13.13
N GLU A 132 -26.56 13.95 12.88
CA GLU A 132 -27.05 12.59 12.64
C GLU A 132 -26.80 11.65 13.84
N GLN A 133 -26.69 12.21 15.05
CA GLN A 133 -26.32 11.47 16.25
C GLN A 133 -27.16 10.21 16.51
N GLY A 134 -28.46 10.24 16.21
CA GLY A 134 -29.35 9.08 16.40
C GLY A 134 -29.01 7.92 15.47
N MET A 135 -28.62 8.22 14.23
CA MET A 135 -28.20 7.21 13.27
C MET A 135 -26.82 6.64 13.65
N PHE A 136 -25.91 7.49 14.09
CA PHE A 136 -24.56 7.08 14.47
C PHE A 136 -24.55 6.24 15.76
N LEU A 137 -25.24 6.72 16.83
CA LEU A 137 -25.23 6.08 18.13
C LEU A 137 -26.00 4.75 18.20
N ARG A 138 -26.89 4.47 17.25
CA ARG A 138 -27.59 3.17 17.21
C ARG A 138 -26.67 1.97 17.07
N HIS A 139 -25.48 2.18 16.52
CA HIS A 139 -24.44 1.16 16.37
C HIS A 139 -23.66 0.90 17.67
N PHE A 140 -23.91 1.70 18.71
CA PHE A 140 -23.26 1.60 20.01
C PHE A 140 -24.36 1.43 21.11
N PRO A 141 -24.99 0.25 21.20
CA PRO A 141 -26.18 0.03 22.04
C PRO A 141 -25.93 0.29 23.54
N ASN A 142 -24.68 0.22 23.97
CA ASN A 142 -24.28 0.47 25.37
C ASN A 142 -23.93 1.94 25.65
N CYS A 143 -24.10 2.83 24.68
CA CYS A 143 -23.85 4.27 24.82
C CYS A 143 -25.14 4.96 25.29
N LYS A 144 -25.43 4.85 26.58
CA LYS A 144 -26.59 5.48 27.23
C LYS A 144 -26.25 6.91 27.68
#